data_594c6a55b1bab7202ce638219b03b608
#
_entry.id   594c6a55b1bab7202ce638219b03b608
#
_cell.length_a   1.000
_cell.length_b   1.000
_cell.length_c   1.000
_cell.angle_alpha   90.00
_cell.angle_beta   90.00
_cell.angle_gamma   90.00
#
_symmetry.space_group_name_H-M   'P 1'
#
loop_
_entity.id
_entity.type
_entity.pdbx_description
1 polymer ?
#
loop_
_entity_poly.entity_id
_entity_poly.type
_entity_poly.pdbx_seq_one_letter_code
_entity_poly.pdbx_strand_id
1 'polypeptide(L)'
;MEVGVIASFRDAWLRDFYEEGGDARRVPADIERRLVRKLQMLDDATTDADLRVLPGNQFEKLRGNLTGWHSIRVNQRWRLIFRWNGSLGEAHEVYLDDHSYN
;
A
#
# COMPACT_ATOMS: atom_id res chain seq x y z
N MET A 1 -6.44 -21.84 -0.86
CA MET A 1 -6.85 -21.00 0.17
C MET A 1 -6.28 -19.61 0.04
N GLU A 2 -7.08 -18.65 0.18
CA GLU A 2 -6.67 -17.29 0.10
C GLU A 2 -6.11 -16.82 1.41
N VAL A 3 -5.04 -16.07 1.35
CA VAL A 3 -4.40 -15.61 2.55
C VAL A 3 -4.30 -14.10 2.64
N GLY A 4 -4.91 -13.41 1.78
CA GLY A 4 -4.87 -11.98 1.81
C GLY A 4 -4.62 -11.49 0.42
N VAL A 5 -5.15 -10.33 0.09
CA VAL A 5 -5.03 -9.81 -1.26
C VAL A 5 -5.14 -8.29 -1.25
N ILE A 6 -4.60 -7.69 -2.29
CA ILE A 6 -5.00 -6.35 -2.66
C ILE A 6 -6.25 -6.53 -3.51
N ALA A 7 -7.40 -6.18 -2.95
CA ALA A 7 -8.67 -6.40 -3.60
C ALA A 7 -8.95 -5.37 -4.69
N SER A 8 -8.46 -4.15 -4.54
CA SER A 8 -8.65 -3.13 -5.56
C SER A 8 -7.61 -2.02 -5.42
N PHE A 9 -7.39 -1.31 -6.51
CA PHE A 9 -6.52 -0.13 -6.55
C PHE A 9 -7.37 1.06 -6.92
N ARG A 10 -7.10 2.20 -6.31
CA ARG A 10 -7.78 3.43 -6.70
C ARG A 10 -7.33 3.86 -8.10
N ASP A 11 -6.04 3.73 -8.39
CA ASP A 11 -5.47 4.19 -9.65
C ASP A 11 -5.06 3.02 -10.52
N ALA A 12 -5.59 3.00 -11.74
CA ALA A 12 -5.31 1.91 -12.68
C ALA A 12 -3.84 1.79 -13.00
N TRP A 13 -3.11 2.93 -13.06
CA TRP A 13 -1.70 2.89 -13.40
C TRP A 13 -0.88 2.14 -12.35
N LEU A 14 -1.28 2.23 -11.08
CA LEU A 14 -0.57 1.52 -10.02
C LEU A 14 -0.83 0.03 -10.11
N ARG A 15 -2.07 -0.35 -10.41
CA ARG A 15 -2.41 -1.75 -10.61
C ARG A 15 -1.61 -2.32 -11.78
N ASP A 16 -1.56 -1.61 -12.89
CA ASP A 16 -0.82 -2.07 -14.06
C ASP A 16 0.67 -2.20 -13.77
N PHE A 17 1.21 -1.23 -13.03
CA PHE A 17 2.61 -1.29 -12.60
C PHE A 17 2.89 -2.55 -11.81
N TYR A 18 2.03 -2.86 -10.85
CA TYR A 18 2.26 -3.98 -9.95
C TYR A 18 1.96 -5.32 -10.60
N GLU A 19 0.81 -5.43 -11.26
CA GLU A 19 0.34 -6.71 -11.76
C GLU A 19 0.88 -7.07 -13.12
N GLU A 20 1.08 -6.06 -13.97
CA GLU A 20 1.44 -6.30 -15.35
C GLU A 20 2.89 -5.94 -15.67
N GLY A 21 3.61 -5.41 -14.70
CA GLY A 21 4.95 -4.91 -14.97
C GLY A 21 4.94 -3.75 -15.92
N GLY A 22 3.86 -2.97 -15.86
CA GLY A 22 3.63 -1.93 -16.85
C GLY A 22 4.47 -0.69 -16.65
N ASP A 23 3.97 0.40 -17.22
CA ASP A 23 4.69 1.66 -17.31
C ASP A 23 4.98 2.24 -15.92
N ALA A 24 6.24 2.42 -15.62
CA ALA A 24 6.67 2.95 -14.32
C ALA A 24 6.92 4.46 -14.35
N ARG A 25 6.49 5.16 -15.39
CA ARG A 25 6.77 6.59 -15.51
C ARG A 25 6.21 7.42 -14.38
N ARG A 26 5.15 6.95 -13.74
CA ARG A 26 4.54 7.67 -12.61
C ARG A 26 5.19 7.34 -11.29
N VAL A 27 6.14 6.43 -11.28
CA VAL A 27 6.82 6.00 -10.08
C VAL A 27 8.22 6.58 -10.07
N PRO A 28 8.61 7.31 -9.01
CA PRO A 28 9.99 7.77 -8.93
C PRO A 28 10.95 6.59 -9.00
N ALA A 29 11.98 6.73 -9.82
CA ALA A 29 12.90 5.63 -10.08
C ALA A 29 13.55 5.09 -8.82
N ASP A 30 13.80 5.98 -7.85
CA ASP A 30 14.51 5.59 -6.62
C ASP A 30 13.66 4.75 -5.67
N ILE A 31 12.34 4.66 -5.88
CA ILE A 31 11.49 3.86 -5.00
C ILE A 31 10.87 2.67 -5.70
N GLU A 32 11.16 2.48 -6.97
CA GLU A 32 10.47 1.46 -7.77
C GLU A 32 10.54 0.07 -7.13
N ARG A 33 11.72 -0.38 -6.78
CA ARG A 33 11.88 -1.69 -6.17
C ARG A 33 11.21 -1.77 -4.82
N ARG A 34 11.34 -0.72 -4.02
CA ARG A 34 10.76 -0.69 -2.69
C ARG A 34 9.25 -0.68 -2.77
N LEU A 35 8.71 0.02 -3.76
CA LEU A 35 7.26 0.07 -3.96
C LEU A 35 6.71 -1.31 -4.30
N VAL A 36 7.36 -2.02 -5.22
CA VAL A 36 6.93 -3.38 -5.56
C VAL A 36 6.94 -4.27 -4.33
N ARG A 37 7.99 -4.17 -3.52
CA ARG A 37 8.11 -4.99 -2.32
C ARG A 37 7.02 -4.67 -1.32
N LYS A 38 6.68 -3.40 -1.16
CA LYS A 38 5.62 -3.02 -0.23
C LYS A 38 4.24 -3.44 -0.71
N LEU A 39 4.02 -3.35 -2.01
CA LEU A 39 2.76 -3.83 -2.59
C LEU A 39 2.63 -5.33 -2.41
N GLN A 40 3.72 -6.07 -2.61
CA GLN A 40 3.71 -7.50 -2.41
C GLN A 40 3.44 -7.88 -0.96
N MET A 41 4.03 -7.13 -0.04
CA MET A 41 3.82 -7.33 1.38
C MET A 41 2.34 -7.10 1.73
N LEU A 42 1.74 -6.06 1.18
CA LEU A 42 0.35 -5.76 1.39
C LEU A 42 -0.54 -6.86 0.80
N ASP A 43 -0.16 -7.36 -0.36
CA ASP A 43 -0.90 -8.42 -1.05
C ASP A 43 -0.88 -9.73 -0.26
N ASP A 44 0.18 -9.95 0.51
CA ASP A 44 0.35 -11.17 1.28
C ASP A 44 -0.20 -11.07 2.71
N ALA A 45 -0.45 -9.87 3.20
CA ALA A 45 -0.86 -9.68 4.60
C ALA A 45 -2.27 -10.21 4.82
N THR A 46 -2.44 -10.96 5.89
CA THR A 46 -3.75 -11.48 6.26
C THR A 46 -4.30 -10.86 7.54
N THR A 47 -3.43 -10.22 8.31
CA THR A 47 -3.83 -9.60 9.58
C THR A 47 -3.12 -8.27 9.77
N ASP A 48 -3.61 -7.49 10.72
CA ASP A 48 -2.95 -6.25 11.13
C ASP A 48 -1.51 -6.52 11.57
N ALA A 49 -1.30 -7.63 12.26
CA ALA A 49 0.01 -7.96 12.78
C ALA A 49 1.03 -8.11 11.65
N ASP A 50 0.61 -8.66 10.53
CA ASP A 50 1.51 -8.83 9.39
C ASP A 50 2.02 -7.49 8.88
N LEU A 51 1.18 -6.46 8.97
CA LEU A 51 1.56 -5.13 8.52
C LEU A 51 2.37 -4.36 9.56
N ARG A 52 2.22 -4.72 10.83
CA ARG A 52 2.91 -4.04 11.93
C ARG A 52 4.28 -4.59 12.23
N VAL A 53 4.51 -5.85 11.89
CA VAL A 53 5.71 -6.56 12.34
C VAL A 53 7.00 -5.95 11.81
N LEU A 54 6.95 -5.30 10.67
CA LEU A 54 8.14 -4.68 10.09
C LEU A 54 8.17 -3.20 10.46
N PRO A 55 9.12 -2.78 11.30
CA PRO A 55 9.16 -1.38 11.77
C PRO A 55 9.17 -0.37 10.64
N GLY A 56 9.80 -0.69 9.53
CA GLY A 56 9.89 0.22 8.41
C GLY A 56 8.56 0.52 7.75
N ASN A 57 7.52 -0.29 7.99
CA ASN A 57 6.21 -0.06 7.40
C ASN A 57 5.49 1.12 8.02
N GLN A 58 5.70 1.36 9.30
CA GLN A 58 4.96 2.38 10.03
C GLN A 58 3.46 2.32 9.69
N PHE A 59 2.88 1.15 9.89
CA PHE A 59 1.46 0.94 9.63
C PHE A 59 0.65 1.86 10.54
N GLU A 60 -0.17 2.71 9.94
CA GLU A 60 -0.92 3.73 10.67
C GLU A 60 -2.38 3.78 10.25
N LYS A 61 -3.23 4.04 11.23
CA LYS A 61 -4.62 4.37 11.01
C LYS A 61 -4.70 5.88 10.79
N LEU A 62 -5.30 6.30 9.71
CA LEU A 62 -5.36 7.72 9.38
C LEU A 62 -6.56 8.39 10.02
N ARG A 63 -6.53 9.72 10.06
CA ARG A 63 -7.53 10.52 10.76
C ARG A 63 -8.05 11.64 9.87
N GLY A 64 -9.01 12.41 10.39
CA GLY A 64 -9.56 13.52 9.65
C GLY A 64 -10.31 13.06 8.42
N ASN A 65 -10.00 13.66 7.30
CA ASN A 65 -10.64 13.32 6.03
C ASN A 65 -10.40 11.90 5.60
N LEU A 66 -9.37 11.27 6.15
CA LEU A 66 -9.00 9.92 5.78
C LEU A 66 -9.33 8.90 6.87
N THR A 67 -10.29 9.23 7.74
CA THR A 67 -10.76 8.28 8.74
C THR A 67 -11.26 7.02 8.03
N GLY A 68 -10.82 5.86 8.50
CA GLY A 68 -11.15 4.59 7.86
C GLY A 68 -10.10 4.11 6.90
N TRP A 69 -9.10 4.93 6.63
CA TRP A 69 -7.98 4.56 5.77
C TRP A 69 -6.74 4.27 6.62
N HIS A 70 -5.82 3.54 6.02
CA HIS A 70 -4.56 3.19 6.67
C HIS A 70 -3.42 3.48 5.71
N SER A 71 -2.20 3.52 6.24
CA SER A 71 -1.04 3.70 5.39
C SER A 71 0.11 2.83 5.83
N ILE A 72 0.97 2.48 4.88
CA ILE A 72 2.28 1.92 5.17
C ILE A 72 3.31 2.75 4.43
N ARG A 73 4.49 2.82 4.99
CA ARG A 73 5.55 3.68 4.48
C ARG A 73 6.32 2.99 3.37
N VAL A 74 6.52 3.68 2.26
CA VAL A 74 7.45 3.23 1.22
C VAL A 74 8.84 3.79 1.51
N ASN A 75 8.92 5.10 1.71
CA ASN A 75 10.15 5.76 2.18
C ASN A 75 9.73 7.02 2.95
N GLN A 76 10.65 7.93 3.18
CA GLN A 76 10.34 9.14 3.97
C GLN A 76 9.27 10.01 3.33
N ARG A 77 9.15 9.94 2.02
CA ARG A 77 8.25 10.82 1.28
C ARG A 77 6.98 10.13 0.81
N TRP A 78 7.07 8.85 0.48
CA TRP A 78 5.97 8.15 -0.18
C TRP A 78 5.33 7.12 0.73
N ARG A 79 4.00 7.02 0.65
CA ARG A 79 3.23 6.05 1.40
C ARG A 79 2.21 5.39 0.49
N LEU A 80 1.86 4.14 0.84
CA LEU A 80 0.71 3.48 0.24
C LEU A 80 -0.47 3.69 1.18
N ILE A 81 -1.57 4.17 0.64
CA ILE A 81 -2.78 4.44 1.40
C ILE A 81 -3.87 3.52 0.89
N PHE A 82 -4.65 2.97 1.81
CA PHE A 82 -5.64 1.96 1.47
C PHE A 82 -6.66 1.82 2.58
N ARG A 83 -7.81 1.24 2.23
CA ARG A 83 -8.78 0.80 3.21
C ARG A 83 -8.45 -0.63 3.57
N TRP A 84 -8.45 -0.95 4.84
CA TRP A 84 -8.02 -2.25 5.31
C TRP A 84 -9.17 -2.98 6.01
N ASN A 85 -9.47 -4.18 5.54
CA ASN A 85 -10.43 -5.06 6.19
C ASN A 85 -9.64 -6.15 6.93
N GLY A 86 -9.49 -5.98 8.24
CA GLY A 86 -8.68 -6.90 9.02
C GLY A 86 -9.30 -8.27 9.19
N SER A 87 -10.62 -8.37 9.07
CA SER A 87 -11.29 -9.66 9.20
C SER A 87 -11.03 -10.55 8.00
N LEU A 88 -10.91 -9.96 6.83
CA LEU A 88 -10.72 -10.70 5.59
C LEU A 88 -9.27 -10.67 5.09
N GLY A 89 -8.45 -9.79 5.66
CA GLY A 89 -7.09 -9.63 5.17
C GLY A 89 -7.06 -9.01 3.78
N GLU A 90 -7.85 -7.96 3.57
CA GLU A 90 -7.96 -7.32 2.25
C GLU A 90 -7.66 -5.85 2.29
N ALA A 91 -6.88 -5.38 1.32
CA ALA A 91 -6.63 -3.97 1.11
C ALA A 91 -7.43 -3.50 -0.10
N HIS A 92 -8.12 -2.38 0.05
CA HIS A 92 -8.99 -1.83 -0.98
C HIS A 92 -8.56 -0.42 -1.36
N GLU A 93 -8.78 -0.08 -2.62
CA GLU A 93 -8.55 1.27 -3.14
C GLU A 93 -7.14 1.78 -2.87
N VAL A 94 -6.18 0.92 -3.08
CA VAL A 94 -4.77 1.21 -2.79
C VAL A 94 -4.25 2.31 -3.73
N TYR A 95 -3.56 3.30 -3.17
CA TYR A 95 -2.91 4.31 -3.99
C TYR A 95 -1.61 4.78 -3.36
N LEU A 96 -0.76 5.38 -4.19
CA LEU A 96 0.53 5.92 -3.77
C LEU A 96 0.37 7.40 -3.50
N ASP A 97 0.84 7.85 -2.34
CA ASP A 97 0.70 9.23 -1.94
C ASP A 97 2.05 9.84 -1.57
N ASP A 98 2.21 11.10 -1.96
CA ASP A 98 3.40 11.88 -1.63
C ASP A 98 3.15 12.57 -0.28
N HIS A 99 3.82 12.07 0.75
CA HIS A 99 3.58 12.54 2.12
C HIS A 99 4.23 13.90 2.40
N SER A 100 4.66 14.60 1.39
CA SER A 100 5.34 15.88 1.58
C SER A 100 4.39 17.01 1.94
N TYR A 101 3.10 16.76 1.88
CA TYR A 101 2.10 17.80 2.16
C TYR A 101 2.03 18.16 3.64
N ASN A 102 2.65 17.43 4.48
CA ASN A 102 2.66 17.75 5.90
C ASN A 102 3.58 18.90 6.21
#